data_d66f04eb2acab365764083c64d08e056
#
_entry.id   d66f04eb2acab365764083c64d08e056
#
_cell.length_a   1.000
_cell.length_b   1.000
_cell.length_c   1.000
_cell.angle_alpha   90.00
_cell.angle_beta   90.00
_cell.angle_gamma   90.00
#
_symmetry.space_group_name_H-M   'P 1'
#
loop_
_entity.id
_entity.type
_entity.pdbx_description
1 polymer ?
#
loop_
_entity_poly.entity_id
_entity_poly.type
_entity_poly.pdbx_seq_one_letter_code
_entity_poly.pdbx_strand_id
1 'polypeptide(L)'
;GQFRVELLQTHYKRLTLADSRWMNMPNHHIAWVRESYLYGSEQQPWVKAKSIFPILSLQKKARLFQHIGNKPIGWFLFQRTNPACERRVIQLEEGWTRQSCYTWHGCKFIVQETFLPAFEQYIQSH
;
A
#
# COMPACT_ATOMS: atom_id res chain seq x y z
N GLY A 1 12.59 8.36 -17.59
CA GLY A 1 11.22 8.59 -17.22
C GLY A 1 11.07 8.92 -15.77
N GLN A 2 10.07 9.66 -15.46
CA GLN A 2 9.77 10.06 -14.09
C GLN A 2 8.60 9.27 -13.56
N PHE A 3 8.73 8.82 -12.31
CA PHE A 3 7.64 8.16 -11.64
C PHE A 3 6.73 9.20 -10.98
N ARG A 4 5.44 8.96 -11.02
CA ARG A 4 4.48 9.84 -10.37
C ARG A 4 3.39 9.04 -9.67
N VAL A 5 2.78 9.65 -8.68
CA VAL A 5 1.70 9.08 -7.89
C VAL A 5 0.43 9.90 -8.12
N GLU A 6 -0.67 9.24 -8.38
CA GLU A 6 -1.98 9.86 -8.43
C GLU A 6 -2.84 9.30 -7.30
N LEU A 7 -3.21 10.16 -6.36
CA LEU A 7 -4.11 9.77 -5.28
C LEU A 7 -5.52 9.64 -5.84
N LEU A 8 -6.11 8.44 -5.70
CA LEU A 8 -7.46 8.17 -6.20
C LEU A 8 -8.52 8.52 -5.18
N GLN A 9 -8.40 7.94 -3.98
CA GLN A 9 -9.36 8.16 -2.91
C GLN A 9 -8.79 7.73 -1.58
N THR A 10 -9.40 8.24 -0.52
CA THR A 10 -9.21 7.75 0.84
C THR A 10 -10.58 7.49 1.44
N HIS A 11 -10.66 6.45 2.26
CA HIS A 11 -11.93 6.11 2.93
C HIS A 11 -11.66 5.26 4.16
N TYR A 12 -12.67 5.11 4.99
CA TYR A 12 -12.61 4.22 6.15
C TYR A 12 -13.39 2.95 5.83
N LYS A 13 -12.88 1.82 6.29
CA LYS A 13 -13.57 0.53 6.16
C LYS A 13 -13.22 -0.37 7.33
N ARG A 14 -14.02 -1.42 7.53
CA ARG A 14 -13.70 -2.47 8.48
C ARG A 14 -12.64 -3.38 7.87
N LEU A 15 -11.68 -3.82 8.69
CA LEU A 15 -10.70 -4.81 8.26
C LEU A 15 -11.39 -6.12 7.93
N THR A 16 -10.90 -6.81 6.89
CA THR A 16 -11.28 -8.19 6.64
C THR A 16 -10.73 -9.06 7.76
N LEU A 17 -11.31 -10.26 7.94
CA LEU A 17 -10.81 -11.20 8.94
C LEU A 17 -9.34 -11.55 8.68
N ALA A 18 -8.96 -11.78 7.44
CA ALA A 18 -7.59 -12.11 7.06
C ALA A 18 -6.63 -10.98 7.41
N ASP A 19 -6.99 -9.72 7.09
CA ASP A 19 -6.13 -8.58 7.36
C ASP A 19 -6.01 -8.30 8.86
N SER A 20 -7.11 -8.42 9.61
CA SER A 20 -7.06 -8.23 11.06
C SER A 20 -6.17 -9.28 11.73
N ARG A 21 -6.25 -10.53 11.30
CA ARG A 21 -5.37 -11.59 11.83
C ARG A 21 -3.92 -11.34 11.49
N TRP A 22 -3.65 -10.93 10.25
CA TRP A 22 -2.27 -10.69 9.81
C TRP A 22 -1.60 -9.55 10.58
N MET A 23 -2.37 -8.51 10.91
CA MET A 23 -1.88 -7.37 11.68
C MET A 23 -2.06 -7.53 13.19
N ASN A 24 -2.64 -8.64 13.63
CA ASN A 24 -2.97 -8.88 15.04
C ASN A 24 -3.86 -7.76 15.61
N MET A 25 -4.91 -7.43 14.88
CA MET A 25 -5.90 -6.42 15.25
C MET A 25 -7.22 -7.08 15.63
N PRO A 26 -8.06 -6.41 16.43
CA PRO A 26 -9.39 -6.93 16.74
C PRO A 26 -10.22 -7.12 15.47
N ASN A 27 -11.12 -8.12 15.48
CA ASN A 27 -12.04 -8.33 14.38
C ASN A 27 -12.91 -7.08 14.16
N HIS A 28 -13.18 -6.78 12.90
CA HIS A 28 -13.98 -5.62 12.48
C HIS A 28 -13.40 -4.26 12.90
N HIS A 29 -12.11 -4.22 13.24
CA HIS A 29 -11.43 -2.97 13.52
C HIS A 29 -11.49 -2.05 12.31
N ILE A 30 -11.68 -0.75 12.55
CA ILE A 30 -11.74 0.23 11.46
C ILE A 30 -10.34 0.58 10.99
N ALA A 31 -10.20 0.71 9.68
CA ALA A 31 -8.96 1.14 9.05
C ALA A 31 -9.22 2.31 8.11
N TRP A 32 -8.21 3.16 7.97
CA TRP A 32 -8.16 4.18 6.94
C TRP A 32 -7.43 3.60 5.75
N VAL A 33 -8.03 3.72 4.57
CA VAL A 33 -7.52 3.14 3.33
C VAL A 33 -7.18 4.26 2.36
N ARG A 34 -5.98 4.19 1.79
CA ARG A 34 -5.50 5.13 0.77
C ARG A 34 -5.26 4.34 -0.51
N GLU A 35 -5.90 4.76 -1.58
CA GLU A 35 -5.74 4.13 -2.90
C GLU A 35 -5.10 5.12 -3.86
N SER A 36 -4.12 4.64 -4.63
CA SER A 36 -3.40 5.46 -5.59
C SER A 36 -2.97 4.64 -6.80
N TYR A 37 -2.69 5.34 -7.90
CA TYR A 37 -1.99 4.77 -9.04
C TYR A 37 -0.54 5.24 -9.03
N LEU A 38 0.37 4.33 -9.39
CA LEU A 38 1.77 4.63 -9.62
C LEU A 38 2.04 4.50 -11.12
N TYR A 39 2.63 5.53 -11.67
CA TYR A 39 2.96 5.60 -13.09
C TYR A 39 4.46 5.50 -13.26
N GLY A 40 4.89 4.78 -14.30
CA GLY A 40 6.26 4.83 -14.74
C GLY A 40 6.45 5.92 -15.79
N SER A 41 7.16 5.58 -16.85
CA SER A 41 7.43 6.52 -17.95
C SER A 41 6.26 6.67 -18.93
N GLU A 42 5.21 5.88 -18.81
CA GLU A 42 4.10 5.84 -19.75
C GLU A 42 2.86 6.51 -19.16
N GLN A 43 1.85 6.73 -20.02
CA GLN A 43 0.61 7.37 -19.61
C GLN A 43 -0.32 6.45 -18.82
N GLN A 44 -0.20 5.13 -19.03
CA GLN A 44 -1.01 4.17 -18.32
C GLN A 44 -0.40 3.84 -16.96
N PRO A 45 -1.21 3.66 -15.92
CA PRO A 45 -0.66 3.30 -14.62
C PRO A 45 -0.03 1.91 -14.62
N TRP A 46 1.07 1.77 -13.88
CA TRP A 46 1.79 0.51 -13.73
C TRP A 46 1.35 -0.29 -12.52
N VAL A 47 0.99 0.40 -11.44
CA VAL A 47 0.65 -0.23 -10.17
C VAL A 47 -0.56 0.46 -9.57
N LYS A 48 -1.48 -0.34 -9.06
CA LYS A 48 -2.54 0.16 -8.19
C LYS A 48 -2.14 -0.16 -6.77
N ALA A 49 -1.93 0.87 -5.97
CA ALA A 49 -1.51 0.73 -4.57
C ALA A 49 -2.69 0.97 -3.65
N LYS A 50 -2.81 0.12 -2.65
CA LYS A 50 -3.84 0.23 -1.62
C LYS A 50 -3.16 0.05 -0.27
N SER A 51 -3.18 1.10 0.54
CA SER A 51 -2.54 1.09 1.86
C SER A 51 -3.62 1.09 2.92
N ILE A 52 -3.51 0.18 3.88
CA ILE A 52 -4.53 -0.09 4.89
C ILE A 52 -3.94 0.18 6.26
N PHE A 53 -4.39 1.23 6.92
CA PHE A 53 -3.89 1.67 8.21
C PHE A 53 -4.96 1.48 9.29
N PRO A 54 -4.78 0.51 10.21
CA PRO A 54 -5.69 0.42 11.36
C PRO A 54 -5.73 1.73 12.13
N ILE A 55 -6.88 2.08 12.68
CA ILE A 55 -7.02 3.30 13.49
C ILE A 55 -5.99 3.32 14.62
N LEU A 56 -5.71 2.17 15.25
CA LEU A 56 -4.70 2.10 16.31
C LEU A 56 -3.31 2.53 15.82
N SER A 57 -2.97 2.24 14.57
CA SER A 57 -1.70 2.69 13.99
C SER A 57 -1.68 4.19 13.73
N LEU A 58 -2.83 4.77 13.37
CA LEU A 58 -2.95 6.21 13.13
C LEU A 58 -2.92 7.04 14.41
N GLN A 59 -3.14 6.42 15.55
CA GLN A 59 -2.97 7.07 16.86
C GLN A 59 -1.51 7.19 17.25
N LYS A 60 -0.62 6.60 16.48
CA LYS A 60 0.83 6.61 16.66
C LYS A 60 1.50 7.31 15.46
N LYS A 61 2.74 6.98 15.19
CA LYS A 61 3.56 7.64 14.17
C LYS A 61 3.02 7.46 12.74
N ALA A 62 2.24 6.42 12.47
CA ALA A 62 1.65 6.22 11.15
C ALA A 62 0.64 7.30 10.76
N ARG A 63 0.22 8.16 11.69
CA ARG A 63 -0.62 9.33 11.36
C ARG A 63 0.02 10.22 10.30
N LEU A 64 1.34 10.23 10.22
CA LEU A 64 2.08 10.92 9.17
C LEU A 64 1.54 10.61 7.77
N PHE A 65 1.16 9.38 7.50
CA PHE A 65 0.72 8.96 6.16
C PHE A 65 -0.60 9.59 5.72
N GLN A 66 -1.37 10.17 6.62
CA GLN A 66 -2.58 10.92 6.27
C GLN A 66 -2.26 12.28 5.64
N HIS A 67 -1.02 12.74 5.73
CA HIS A 67 -0.62 14.09 5.32
C HIS A 67 0.39 14.12 4.16
N ILE A 68 0.67 12.98 3.54
CA ILE A 68 1.72 12.91 2.51
C ILE A 68 1.24 13.32 1.12
N GLY A 69 -0.07 13.50 0.92
CA GLY A 69 -0.62 13.88 -0.39
C GLY A 69 -0.29 12.86 -1.47
N ASN A 70 0.31 13.31 -2.56
CA ASN A 70 0.68 12.46 -3.70
C ASN A 70 2.08 11.84 -3.59
N LYS A 71 2.72 11.92 -2.44
CA LYS A 71 4.05 11.33 -2.27
C LYS A 71 3.95 9.82 -2.08
N PRO A 72 4.92 9.05 -2.59
CA PRO A 72 4.92 7.59 -2.39
C PRO A 72 5.15 7.23 -0.92
N ILE A 73 4.42 6.24 -0.43
CA ILE A 73 4.60 5.75 0.94
C ILE A 73 6.02 5.21 1.13
N GLY A 74 6.56 4.50 0.12
CA GLY A 74 7.90 3.94 0.20
C GLY A 74 8.99 4.97 0.51
N TRP A 75 8.82 6.20 0.02
CA TRP A 75 9.78 7.27 0.31
C TRP A 75 9.93 7.51 1.82
N PHE A 76 8.81 7.46 2.56
CA PHE A 76 8.82 7.65 4.02
C PHE A 76 9.31 6.41 4.76
N LEU A 77 8.97 5.22 4.25
CA LEU A 77 9.30 3.97 4.91
C LEU A 77 10.80 3.68 4.93
N PHE A 78 11.49 4.01 3.84
CA PHE A 78 12.86 3.56 3.63
C PHE A 78 13.91 4.66 3.76
N GLN A 79 13.55 5.82 4.32
CA GLN A 79 14.49 6.93 4.44
C GLN A 79 15.66 6.66 5.38
N ARG A 80 15.42 6.00 6.50
CA ARG A 80 16.46 5.81 7.53
C ARG A 80 16.60 4.37 7.98
N THR A 81 15.56 3.58 7.83
CA THR A 81 15.53 2.19 8.30
C THR A 81 14.74 1.34 7.33
N ASN A 82 15.05 0.04 7.30
CA ASN A 82 14.23 -0.94 6.62
C ASN A 82 13.22 -1.46 7.64
N PRO A 83 11.93 -1.13 7.50
CA PRO A 83 10.93 -1.64 8.43
C PRO A 83 10.80 -3.15 8.31
N ALA A 84 10.49 -3.82 9.42
CA ALA A 84 10.18 -5.25 9.40
C ALA A 84 8.94 -5.46 8.51
N CYS A 85 9.00 -6.51 7.67
CA CYS A 85 7.96 -6.73 6.68
C CYS A 85 7.77 -8.20 6.42
N GLU A 86 6.51 -8.64 6.43
CA GLU A 86 6.11 -9.93 5.90
C GLU A 86 5.42 -9.70 4.56
N ARG A 87 5.67 -10.56 3.59
CA ARG A 87 5.09 -10.42 2.24
C ARG A 87 4.43 -11.69 1.79
N ARG A 88 3.38 -11.52 0.99
CA ARG A 88 2.75 -12.61 0.27
C ARG A 88 2.33 -12.12 -1.11
N VAL A 89 2.28 -13.02 -2.06
CA VAL A 89 1.87 -12.73 -3.44
C VAL A 89 0.60 -13.50 -3.73
N ILE A 90 -0.39 -12.81 -4.30
CA ILE A 90 -1.66 -13.41 -4.68
C ILE A 90 -2.00 -13.00 -6.10
N GLN A 91 -2.87 -13.78 -6.75
CA GLN A 91 -3.40 -13.44 -8.06
C GLN A 91 -4.79 -12.87 -7.88
N LEU A 92 -4.98 -11.61 -8.29
CA LEU A 92 -6.28 -10.98 -8.38
C LEU A 92 -6.70 -10.89 -9.84
N GLU A 93 -7.97 -10.56 -10.07
CA GLU A 93 -8.50 -10.38 -11.42
C GLU A 93 -7.70 -9.32 -12.19
N GLU A 94 -7.28 -8.25 -11.52
CA GLU A 94 -6.54 -7.15 -12.13
C GLU A 94 -5.08 -7.48 -12.41
N GLY A 95 -4.51 -8.49 -11.76
CA GLY A 95 -3.11 -8.88 -11.95
C GLY A 95 -2.47 -9.46 -10.70
N TRP A 96 -1.18 -9.75 -10.81
CA TRP A 96 -0.38 -10.19 -9.68
C TRP A 96 -0.30 -9.10 -8.64
N THR A 97 -0.50 -9.48 -7.39
CA THR A 97 -0.59 -8.53 -6.29
C THR A 97 0.37 -8.94 -5.18
N ARG A 98 1.20 -7.99 -4.77
CA ARG A 98 2.09 -8.15 -3.63
C ARG A 98 1.46 -7.46 -2.43
N GLN A 99 1.28 -8.19 -1.35
CA GLN A 99 0.82 -7.62 -0.08
C GLN A 99 1.97 -7.64 0.91
N SER A 100 2.23 -6.50 1.52
CA SER A 100 3.30 -6.33 2.50
C SER A 100 2.70 -5.85 3.81
N CYS A 101 2.92 -6.60 4.88
CA CYS A 101 2.52 -6.20 6.23
C CYS A 101 3.74 -5.64 6.94
N TYR A 102 3.73 -4.34 7.17
CA TYR A 102 4.85 -3.64 7.79
C TYR A 102 4.65 -3.49 9.30
N THR A 103 5.76 -3.58 10.00
CA THR A 103 5.87 -3.11 11.39
C THR A 103 6.85 -1.95 11.38
N TRP A 104 6.34 -0.75 11.65
CA TRP A 104 7.10 0.50 11.52
C TRP A 104 6.81 1.38 12.73
N HIS A 105 7.83 1.68 13.54
CA HIS A 105 7.68 2.44 14.79
C HIS A 105 6.54 1.92 15.67
N GLY A 106 6.42 0.59 15.79
CA GLY A 106 5.35 -0.04 16.56
C GLY A 106 3.99 -0.02 15.92
N CYS A 107 3.87 0.50 14.71
CA CYS A 107 2.62 0.54 13.94
C CYS A 107 2.58 -0.59 12.94
N LYS A 108 1.43 -1.24 12.81
CA LYS A 108 1.21 -2.24 11.77
C LYS A 108 0.30 -1.69 10.70
N PHE A 109 0.63 -1.94 9.45
CA PHE A 109 -0.21 -1.58 8.31
C PHE A 109 0.15 -2.44 7.11
N ILE A 110 -0.78 -2.51 6.14
CA ILE A 110 -0.60 -3.30 4.92
C ILE A 110 -0.49 -2.36 3.73
N VAL A 111 0.46 -2.65 2.84
CA VAL A 111 0.53 -2.02 1.52
C VAL A 111 0.31 -3.11 0.49
N GLN A 112 -0.70 -2.93 -0.35
CA GLN A 112 -1.04 -3.85 -1.42
C GLN A 112 -0.72 -3.18 -2.75
N GLU A 113 0.07 -3.87 -3.58
CA GLU A 113 0.47 -3.37 -4.89
C GLU A 113 0.05 -4.36 -5.96
N THR A 114 -0.88 -3.95 -6.83
CA THR A 114 -1.32 -4.77 -7.95
C THR A 114 -0.62 -4.28 -9.21
N PHE A 115 0.10 -5.19 -9.87
CA PHE A 115 0.84 -4.88 -11.09
C PHE A 115 -0.12 -4.97 -12.28
N LEU A 116 -0.29 -3.83 -12.95
CA LEU A 116 -1.28 -3.69 -14.01
C LEU A 116 -0.73 -4.10 -15.37
N PRO A 117 -1.60 -4.34 -16.38
CA PRO A 117 -1.15 -4.82 -17.68
C PRO A 117 -0.08 -3.97 -18.36
N ALA A 118 -0.12 -2.66 -18.20
CA ALA A 118 0.88 -1.76 -18.79
C ALA A 118 2.28 -2.03 -18.25
N PHE A 119 2.40 -2.37 -16.96
CA PHE A 119 3.68 -2.72 -16.38
C PHE A 119 4.18 -4.07 -16.90
N GLU A 120 3.32 -5.05 -17.01
CA GLU A 120 3.67 -6.37 -17.55
C GLU A 120 4.13 -6.25 -19.00
N GLN A 121 3.44 -5.44 -19.80
CA GLN A 121 3.82 -5.17 -21.18
C GLN A 121 5.19 -4.49 -21.27
N TYR A 122 5.46 -3.55 -20.38
CA TYR A 122 6.75 -2.89 -20.32
C TYR A 122 7.88 -3.89 -20.03
N ILE A 123 7.69 -4.77 -19.05
CA ILE A 123 8.68 -5.79 -18.71
C ILE A 123 8.94 -6.73 -19.90
N GLN A 124 7.88 -7.17 -20.59
CA GLN A 124 7.99 -8.08 -21.72
C GLN A 124 8.69 -7.44 -22.91
N SER A 125 8.60 -6.12 -23.06
CA SER A 125 9.20 -5.37 -24.16
C SER A 125 10.65 -4.96 -23.88
N HIS A 126 11.10 -5.09 -22.68
CA HIS A 126 12.42 -4.67 -22.21
C HIS A 126 13.09 -5.80 -21.44
#